data_0fbd11ee48880a30cdb0d3c85ed59fa3
#
_entry.id   0fbd11ee48880a30cdb0d3c85ed59fa3
#
_cell.length_a   1.000
_cell.length_b   1.000
_cell.length_c   1.000
_cell.angle_alpha   90.00
_cell.angle_beta   90.00
_cell.angle_gamma   90.00
#
_symmetry.space_group_name_H-M   'P 1'
#
loop_
_entity.id
_entity.type
_entity.pdbx_description
1 polymer ?
#
loop_
_entity_poly.entity_id
_entity_poly.type
_entity_poly.pdbx_seq_one_letter_code
_entity_poly.pdbx_strand_id
1 'polypeptide(L)'
;DDSVYDDVEGGRGPEFGDQVHDFAEDYADGKAVSPQSTDGEHVAALLDSLSGGFNTEITAILPLDGTPQITLVGIVDLLVVDAERVDIIDYKTDRTRQAEAEYRKQLSVYYHVAQAWYPEKEITASIFYTADDERVGIEPLDITALRNTAEQIN
;
A
#
# COMPACT_ATOMS: atom_id res chain seq x y z
N ASP A 1 -24.79 -7.79 -13.52
CA ASP A 1 -24.36 -7.65 -13.14
C ASP A 1 -23.94 -7.32 -12.87
N ASP A 2 -23.68 -7.21 -12.77
CA ASP A 2 -23.10 -6.88 -12.36
C ASP A 2 -22.37 -6.92 -12.51
N SER A 3 -22.03 -7.09 -12.87
CA SER A 3 -21.19 -7.17 -12.91
C SER A 3 -20.67 -6.75 -13.48
N VAL A 4 -20.56 -6.29 -13.95
CA VAL A 4 -19.83 -5.85 -14.30
C VAL A 4 -19.55 -5.03 -14.10
N TYR A 5 -19.71 -4.91 -13.98
CA TYR A 5 -19.36 -4.19 -13.49
C TYR A 5 -18.82 -4.24 -12.87
N ASP A 6 -18.68 -4.67 -12.87
CA ASP A 6 -18.18 -5.00 -12.25
C ASP A 6 -17.62 -5.23 -12.09
N ASP A 7 -17.37 -4.97 -12.34
CA ASP A 7 -16.85 -5.30 -12.17
C ASP A 7 -16.74 -5.55 -12.13
N VAL A 8 -17.42 -4.32 -12.76
CA VAL A 8 -17.19 -4.93 -12.53
C VAL A 8 -17.35 -6.14 -11.74
N GLU A 9 -16.69 -6.74 -11.59
CA GLU A 9 -16.90 -8.02 -11.09
C GLU A 9 -17.19 -8.00 -9.61
N GLY A 10 -18.35 -8.62 -9.19
CA GLY A 10 -18.70 -8.70 -7.79
C GLY A 10 -18.91 -7.35 -7.13
N GLY A 11 -19.17 -6.33 -7.92
CA GLY A 11 -19.35 -5.01 -7.38
C GLY A 11 -18.07 -4.34 -6.92
N ARG A 12 -16.94 -4.87 -7.32
CA ARG A 12 -15.66 -4.30 -6.98
C ARG A 12 -15.23 -3.33 -8.05
N GLY A 13 -15.10 -2.14 -7.77
CA GLY A 13 -14.62 -1.13 -8.68
C GLY A 13 -13.95 -0.05 -7.85
N PRO A 14 -13.68 1.11 -8.46
CA PRO A 14 -13.02 2.19 -7.74
C PRO A 14 -13.78 2.63 -6.50
N GLU A 15 -15.12 2.64 -6.56
CA GLU A 15 -15.91 3.06 -5.40
C GLU A 15 -15.76 2.10 -4.23
N PHE A 16 -15.75 0.79 -4.52
CA PHE A 16 -15.57 -0.19 -3.48
C PHE A 16 -14.18 -0.06 -2.86
N GLY A 17 -13.17 0.09 -3.72
CA GLY A 17 -11.79 0.28 -3.24
C GLY A 17 -11.68 1.52 -2.36
N ASP A 18 -12.29 2.63 -2.78
CA ASP A 18 -12.27 3.86 -2.00
C ASP A 18 -12.94 3.67 -0.64
N GLN A 19 -14.05 2.95 -0.61
CA GLN A 19 -14.76 2.67 0.64
C GLN A 19 -13.87 1.90 1.62
N VAL A 20 -13.18 0.88 1.13
CA VAL A 20 -12.32 0.06 1.98
C VAL A 20 -11.13 0.89 2.47
N HIS A 21 -10.51 1.68 1.57
CA HIS A 21 -9.38 2.53 1.95
C HIS A 21 -9.79 3.61 2.96
N ASP A 22 -10.94 4.23 2.76
CA ASP A 22 -11.43 5.25 3.69
C ASP A 22 -11.70 4.64 5.07
N PHE A 23 -12.31 3.46 5.10
CA PHE A 23 -12.54 2.76 6.36
C PHE A 23 -11.20 2.46 7.04
N ALA A 24 -10.23 1.95 6.27
CA ALA A 24 -8.93 1.57 6.81
C ALA A 24 -8.22 2.78 7.44
N GLU A 25 -8.24 3.91 6.75
CA GLU A 25 -7.64 5.13 7.25
C GLU A 25 -8.31 5.58 8.55
N ASP A 26 -9.62 5.64 8.55
CA ASP A 26 -10.37 6.08 9.73
C ASP A 26 -10.14 5.15 10.91
N TYR A 27 -10.15 3.84 10.65
CA TYR A 27 -9.95 2.86 11.71
C TYR A 27 -8.55 2.98 12.30
N ALA A 28 -7.54 3.13 11.44
CA ALA A 28 -6.16 3.27 11.90
C ALA A 28 -5.96 4.58 12.67
N ASP A 29 -6.71 5.62 12.31
CA ASP A 29 -6.64 6.92 12.99
C ASP A 29 -7.40 6.93 14.31
N GLY A 30 -8.03 5.82 14.67
CA GLY A 30 -8.73 5.70 15.95
C GLY A 30 -10.15 6.23 15.95
N LYS A 31 -10.72 6.48 14.78
CA LYS A 31 -12.09 6.96 14.71
C LYS A 31 -13.09 5.84 14.98
N ALA A 32 -14.25 6.20 15.48
CA ALA A 32 -15.29 5.25 15.81
C ALA A 32 -16.07 4.87 14.54
N VAL A 33 -15.52 3.93 13.78
CA VAL A 33 -16.12 3.45 12.53
C VAL A 33 -16.28 1.95 12.59
N SER A 34 -17.23 1.43 11.82
CA SER A 34 -17.49 0.00 11.72
C SER A 34 -17.28 -0.48 10.30
N PRO A 35 -16.78 -1.71 10.13
CA PRO A 35 -16.58 -2.22 8.76
C PRO A 35 -17.92 -2.40 8.04
N GLN A 36 -17.91 -2.06 6.75
CA GLN A 36 -19.10 -2.13 5.90
C GLN A 36 -19.04 -3.32 4.94
N SER A 37 -18.02 -4.16 5.05
CA SER A 37 -17.80 -5.28 4.14
C SER A 37 -16.90 -6.31 4.81
N THR A 38 -16.86 -7.51 4.24
CA THR A 38 -15.93 -8.54 4.70
C THR A 38 -14.49 -8.04 4.54
N ASP A 39 -14.20 -7.32 3.46
CA ASP A 39 -12.88 -6.74 3.27
C ASP A 39 -12.53 -5.79 4.42
N GLY A 40 -13.46 -4.94 4.82
CA GLY A 40 -13.26 -4.04 5.95
C GLY A 40 -13.05 -4.79 7.25
N GLU A 41 -13.75 -5.91 7.45
CA GLU A 41 -13.55 -6.74 8.64
C GLU A 41 -12.15 -7.31 8.67
N HIS A 42 -11.63 -7.72 7.51
CA HIS A 42 -10.26 -8.23 7.42
C HIS A 42 -9.25 -7.15 7.76
N VAL A 43 -9.48 -5.91 7.29
CA VAL A 43 -8.61 -4.79 7.59
C VAL A 43 -8.61 -4.51 9.10
N ALA A 44 -9.80 -4.46 9.71
CA ALA A 44 -9.89 -4.19 11.14
C ALA A 44 -9.13 -5.24 11.95
N ALA A 45 -9.28 -6.52 11.57
CA ALA A 45 -8.59 -7.61 12.27
C ALA A 45 -7.07 -7.48 12.11
N LEU A 46 -6.60 -7.10 10.91
CA LEU A 46 -5.19 -6.88 10.69
C LEU A 46 -4.68 -5.77 11.61
N LEU A 47 -5.35 -4.62 11.60
CA LEU A 47 -4.90 -3.47 12.38
C LEU A 47 -4.94 -3.76 13.88
N ASP A 48 -5.94 -4.51 14.34
CA ASP A 48 -6.03 -4.91 15.75
C ASP A 48 -4.86 -5.80 16.16
N SER A 49 -4.26 -6.52 15.20
CA SER A 49 -3.15 -7.42 15.50
C SER A 49 -1.80 -6.73 15.50
N LEU A 50 -1.74 -5.49 15.04
CA LEU A 50 -0.48 -4.76 14.91
C LEU A 50 -0.28 -3.82 16.09
N SER A 51 0.97 -3.62 16.47
CA SER A 51 1.33 -2.69 17.52
C SER A 51 2.36 -1.70 16.97
N GLY A 52 2.34 -0.49 17.54
CA GLY A 52 3.22 0.59 17.08
C GLY A 52 2.40 1.83 16.77
N GLY A 53 3.05 2.86 16.28
CA GLY A 53 2.37 4.08 15.86
C GLY A 53 1.89 3.95 14.44
N PHE A 54 0.62 4.26 14.21
CA PHE A 54 0.03 4.22 12.87
C PHE A 54 0.09 5.61 12.25
N ASN A 55 0.59 5.69 11.01
CA ASN A 55 0.62 6.91 10.22
C ASN A 55 -0.04 6.60 8.88
N THR A 56 -1.08 7.36 8.53
CA THR A 56 -1.89 7.05 7.34
C THR A 56 -1.74 8.11 6.28
N GLU A 57 -1.93 7.71 5.03
CA GLU A 57 -2.00 8.62 3.87
C GLU A 57 -0.77 9.52 3.78
N ILE A 58 0.41 8.91 3.84
CA ILE A 58 1.68 9.64 3.83
C ILE A 58 2.16 9.80 2.38
N THR A 59 2.45 11.03 1.97
CA THR A 59 2.99 11.29 0.63
C THR A 59 4.47 10.90 0.58
N ALA A 60 4.80 10.04 -0.38
CA ALA A 60 6.18 9.61 -0.62
C ALA A 60 6.66 10.24 -1.92
N ILE A 61 7.82 10.90 -1.88
CA ILE A 61 8.42 11.54 -3.04
C ILE A 61 9.84 11.03 -3.16
N LEU A 62 10.16 10.41 -4.28
CA LEU A 62 11.48 9.81 -4.50
C LEU A 62 12.10 10.38 -5.77
N PRO A 63 13.01 11.34 -5.64
CA PRO A 63 13.75 11.81 -6.82
C PRO A 63 14.83 10.80 -7.19
N LEU A 64 14.94 10.51 -8.47
CA LEU A 64 15.95 9.59 -9.02
C LEU A 64 16.89 10.42 -9.87
N ASP A 65 18.15 10.48 -9.47
CA ASP A 65 19.17 11.24 -10.20
C ASP A 65 19.47 10.57 -11.52
N GLY A 66 19.84 11.38 -12.50
CA GLY A 66 20.20 10.87 -13.81
C GLY A 66 19.83 11.89 -14.89
N THR A 67 19.89 11.43 -16.14
CA THR A 67 19.57 12.26 -17.30
C THR A 67 18.51 11.53 -18.13
N PRO A 68 17.26 11.97 -18.12
CA PRO A 68 16.74 13.09 -17.30
C PRO A 68 16.55 12.68 -15.85
N GLN A 69 16.46 13.66 -14.95
CA GLN A 69 16.06 13.39 -13.58
C GLN A 69 14.58 13.02 -13.56
N ILE A 70 14.23 12.02 -12.77
CA ILE A 70 12.87 11.52 -12.66
C ILE A 70 12.45 11.61 -11.20
N THR A 71 11.21 12.00 -10.95
CA THR A 71 10.66 12.00 -9.59
C THR A 71 9.45 11.09 -9.54
N LEU A 72 9.47 10.12 -8.62
CA LEU A 72 8.36 9.20 -8.41
C LEU A 72 7.59 9.64 -7.18
N VAL A 73 6.27 9.62 -7.28
CA VAL A 73 5.40 10.11 -6.21
C VAL A 73 4.30 9.08 -5.97
N GLY A 74 3.95 8.88 -4.71
CA GLY A 74 2.82 8.03 -4.36
C GLY A 74 2.34 8.36 -2.96
N ILE A 75 1.27 7.68 -2.54
CA ILE A 75 0.69 7.85 -1.23
C ILE A 75 0.71 6.50 -0.53
N VAL A 76 1.34 6.47 0.64
CA VAL A 76 1.43 5.24 1.44
C VAL A 76 0.17 5.14 2.28
N ASP A 77 -0.53 4.02 2.17
CA ASP A 77 -1.77 3.82 2.95
C ASP A 77 -1.49 3.78 4.44
N LEU A 78 -0.47 3.04 4.86
CA LEU A 78 -0.18 2.86 6.28
C LEU A 78 1.31 2.62 6.52
N LEU A 79 1.87 3.36 7.46
CA LEU A 79 3.17 3.06 8.07
C LEU A 79 2.92 2.67 9.52
N VAL A 80 3.45 1.53 9.93
CA VAL A 80 3.41 1.11 11.34
C VAL A 80 4.83 1.24 11.86
N VAL A 81 5.01 2.16 12.80
CA VAL A 81 6.36 2.54 13.27
C VAL A 81 6.52 2.15 14.72
N ASP A 82 7.54 1.36 15.03
CA ASP A 82 7.92 1.11 16.43
C ASP A 82 9.40 1.47 16.61
N ALA A 83 9.98 1.08 17.75
CA ALA A 83 11.35 1.48 18.09
C ALA A 83 12.38 0.94 17.10
N GLU A 84 12.11 -0.20 16.47
CA GLU A 84 13.11 -0.93 15.68
C GLU A 84 12.76 -1.07 14.21
N ARG A 85 11.48 -0.92 13.83
CA ARG A 85 11.11 -1.20 12.45
C ARG A 85 9.97 -0.33 11.97
N VAL A 86 9.86 -0.23 10.66
CA VAL A 86 8.76 0.42 9.97
C VAL A 86 8.18 -0.61 9.00
N ASP A 87 6.90 -0.90 9.15
CA ASP A 87 6.18 -1.78 8.22
C ASP A 87 5.31 -0.92 7.34
N ILE A 88 5.50 -1.04 6.03
CA ILE A 88 4.68 -0.35 5.03
C ILE A 88 3.60 -1.34 4.60
N ILE A 89 2.34 -0.92 4.68
CA ILE A 89 1.24 -1.78 4.29
C ILE A 89 0.37 -1.02 3.29
N ASP A 90 0.11 -1.66 2.16
CA ASP A 90 -0.72 -1.11 1.11
C ASP A 90 -1.92 -2.03 0.91
N TYR A 91 -3.13 -1.46 0.97
CA TYR A 91 -4.35 -2.27 0.85
C TYR A 91 -4.76 -2.35 -0.61
N LYS A 92 -5.05 -3.56 -1.09
CA LYS A 92 -5.55 -3.78 -2.45
C LYS A 92 -6.81 -4.61 -2.37
N THR A 93 -7.85 -4.16 -3.07
CA THR A 93 -9.14 -4.84 -3.07
C THR A 93 -9.30 -5.81 -4.24
N ASP A 94 -8.25 -5.96 -5.06
CA ASP A 94 -8.26 -6.89 -6.19
C ASP A 94 -8.47 -8.32 -5.70
N ARG A 95 -9.26 -9.08 -6.46
CA ARG A 95 -9.38 -10.52 -6.19
C ARG A 95 -8.29 -11.33 -6.89
N THR A 96 -7.56 -10.70 -7.82
CA THR A 96 -6.49 -11.38 -8.56
C THR A 96 -5.15 -10.76 -8.21
N ARG A 97 -4.08 -11.42 -8.62
CA ARG A 97 -2.72 -10.94 -8.39
C ARG A 97 -2.07 -10.40 -9.65
N GLN A 98 -2.87 -10.10 -10.68
CA GLN A 98 -2.34 -9.69 -12.00
C GLN A 98 -1.51 -8.42 -11.92
N ALA A 99 -1.87 -7.49 -11.04
CA ALA A 99 -1.19 -6.21 -10.93
C ALA A 99 -0.07 -6.23 -9.90
N GLU A 100 0.28 -7.39 -9.35
CA GLU A 100 1.23 -7.45 -8.24
C GLU A 100 2.61 -6.91 -8.62
N ALA A 101 3.05 -7.10 -9.86
CA ALA A 101 4.32 -6.54 -10.31
C ALA A 101 4.31 -5.02 -10.28
N GLU A 102 3.19 -4.41 -10.67
CA GLU A 102 3.05 -2.95 -10.60
C GLU A 102 2.99 -2.47 -9.16
N TYR A 103 2.32 -3.22 -8.29
CA TYR A 103 2.27 -2.88 -6.87
C TYR A 103 3.64 -2.96 -6.23
N ARG A 104 4.45 -3.94 -6.67
CA ARG A 104 5.82 -4.05 -6.18
C ARG A 104 6.63 -2.80 -6.49
N LYS A 105 6.47 -2.24 -7.70
CA LYS A 105 7.14 -0.99 -8.06
C LYS A 105 6.70 0.14 -7.14
N GLN A 106 5.40 0.25 -6.90
CA GLN A 106 4.84 1.27 -6.04
C GLN A 106 5.39 1.16 -4.61
N LEU A 107 5.36 -0.04 -4.05
CA LEU A 107 5.85 -0.24 -2.69
C LEU A 107 7.36 -0.07 -2.60
N SER A 108 8.08 -0.32 -3.69
CA SER A 108 9.53 -0.09 -3.72
C SER A 108 9.85 1.39 -3.56
N VAL A 109 9.04 2.27 -4.17
CA VAL A 109 9.20 3.72 -3.97
C VAL A 109 9.02 4.05 -2.49
N TYR A 110 7.95 3.51 -1.87
CA TYR A 110 7.68 3.76 -0.46
C TYR A 110 8.80 3.24 0.43
N TYR A 111 9.35 2.07 0.08
CA TYR A 111 10.46 1.46 0.83
C TYR A 111 11.66 2.40 0.89
N HIS A 112 12.07 2.93 -0.27
CA HIS A 112 13.25 3.79 -0.34
C HIS A 112 13.04 5.12 0.38
N VAL A 113 11.83 5.67 0.31
CA VAL A 113 11.50 6.89 1.03
C VAL A 113 11.53 6.63 2.54
N ALA A 114 10.92 5.53 2.98
CA ALA A 114 10.89 5.21 4.41
C ALA A 114 12.30 4.94 4.93
N GLN A 115 13.14 4.29 4.12
CA GLN A 115 14.52 4.02 4.51
C GLN A 115 15.30 5.32 4.73
N ALA A 116 15.03 6.34 3.91
CA ALA A 116 15.66 7.65 4.07
C ALA A 116 15.14 8.36 5.33
N TRP A 117 13.85 8.21 5.64
CA TRP A 117 13.27 8.83 6.83
C TRP A 117 13.71 8.15 8.12
N TYR A 118 13.94 6.82 8.07
CA TYR A 118 14.25 6.01 9.25
C TYR A 118 15.49 5.16 8.98
N PRO A 119 16.66 5.81 8.83
CA PRO A 119 17.86 5.09 8.37
C PRO A 119 18.36 4.03 9.35
N GLU A 120 17.90 4.06 10.61
CA GLU A 120 18.36 3.11 11.62
C GLU A 120 17.35 2.01 11.91
N LYS A 121 16.19 2.03 11.22
CA LYS A 121 15.16 1.03 11.46
C LYS A 121 15.12 0.03 10.32
N GLU A 122 14.65 -1.16 10.63
CA GLU A 122 14.37 -2.16 9.60
C GLU A 122 13.08 -1.78 8.87
N ILE A 123 13.10 -1.77 7.54
CA ILE A 123 11.93 -1.40 6.74
C ILE A 123 11.41 -2.67 6.06
N THR A 124 10.11 -2.92 6.16
CA THR A 124 9.45 -3.97 5.40
C THR A 124 8.30 -3.37 4.61
N ALA A 125 7.90 -4.04 3.54
CA ALA A 125 6.78 -3.59 2.73
C ALA A 125 5.93 -4.79 2.35
N SER A 126 4.61 -4.62 2.43
CA SER A 126 3.69 -5.71 2.11
C SER A 126 2.42 -5.16 1.50
N ILE A 127 1.78 -6.02 0.71
CA ILE A 127 0.45 -5.77 0.15
C ILE A 127 -0.53 -6.56 1.02
N PHE A 128 -1.60 -5.91 1.46
CA PHE A 128 -2.67 -6.63 2.13
C PHE A 128 -3.84 -6.75 1.16
N TYR A 129 -4.08 -7.97 0.68
CA TYR A 129 -5.20 -8.25 -0.21
C TYR A 129 -6.43 -8.44 0.65
N THR A 130 -7.29 -7.43 0.65
CA THR A 130 -8.40 -7.35 1.62
C THR A 130 -9.46 -8.42 1.39
N ALA A 131 -9.67 -8.83 0.13
CA ALA A 131 -10.65 -9.87 -0.17
C ALA A 131 -10.24 -11.22 0.40
N ASP A 132 -8.94 -11.52 0.37
CA ASP A 132 -8.42 -12.83 0.75
C ASP A 132 -7.90 -12.88 2.16
N ASP A 133 -7.88 -11.75 2.88
CA ASP A 133 -7.31 -11.64 4.21
C ASP A 133 -5.86 -12.14 4.20
N GLU A 134 -5.09 -11.70 3.20
CA GLU A 134 -3.73 -12.19 3.03
C GLU A 134 -2.74 -11.05 2.91
N ARG A 135 -1.69 -11.09 3.73
CA ARG A 135 -0.60 -10.11 3.71
C ARG A 135 0.58 -10.71 2.99
N VAL A 136 1.02 -10.08 1.90
CA VAL A 136 2.10 -10.59 1.05
C VAL A 136 3.27 -9.63 1.13
N GLY A 137 4.40 -10.11 1.70
CA GLY A 137 5.61 -9.30 1.74
C GLY A 137 6.21 -9.18 0.34
N ILE A 138 6.75 -8.02 0.03
CA ILE A 138 7.40 -7.83 -1.26
C ILE A 138 8.89 -7.59 -1.06
N GLU A 139 9.65 -7.99 -2.08
CA GLU A 139 11.08 -7.73 -2.15
C GLU A 139 11.25 -6.42 -2.92
N PRO A 140 11.75 -5.34 -2.29
CA PRO A 140 11.81 -4.06 -2.99
C PRO A 140 12.78 -4.11 -4.16
N LEU A 141 12.43 -3.41 -5.22
CA LEU A 141 13.35 -3.16 -6.33
C LEU A 141 14.38 -2.14 -5.88
N ASP A 142 15.63 -2.27 -6.35
CA ASP A 142 16.62 -1.26 -6.02
C ASP A 142 16.41 -0.01 -6.91
N ILE A 143 17.16 1.03 -6.60
CA ILE A 143 17.00 2.32 -7.26
C ILE A 143 17.23 2.20 -8.77
N THR A 144 18.25 1.43 -9.17
CA THR A 144 18.56 1.24 -10.59
C THR A 144 17.41 0.57 -11.31
N ALA A 145 16.85 -0.48 -10.72
CA ALA A 145 15.72 -1.19 -11.32
C ALA A 145 14.49 -0.28 -11.40
N LEU A 146 14.24 0.52 -10.36
CA LEU A 146 13.13 1.47 -10.38
C LEU A 146 13.29 2.48 -11.51
N ARG A 147 14.49 3.03 -11.67
CA ARG A 147 14.74 4.01 -12.71
C ARG A 147 14.53 3.40 -14.09
N ASN A 148 15.07 2.20 -14.32
CA ASN A 148 14.91 1.52 -15.61
C ASN A 148 13.44 1.27 -15.92
N THR A 149 12.68 0.87 -14.93
CA THR A 149 11.25 0.62 -15.08
C THR A 149 10.50 1.90 -15.42
N ALA A 150 10.84 3.00 -14.76
CA ALA A 150 10.19 4.29 -15.02
C ALA A 150 10.50 4.79 -16.44
N GLU A 151 11.72 4.56 -16.91
CA GLU A 151 12.10 4.95 -18.26
C GLU A 151 11.36 4.15 -19.32
N GLN A 152 11.06 2.89 -19.05
CA GLN A 152 10.34 2.04 -19.99
C GLN A 152 8.89 2.47 -20.18
N ILE A 153 8.31 3.13 -19.20
CA ILE A 153 6.94 3.60 -19.27
C ILE A 153 6.82 4.79 -20.23
N ASN A 154 7.88 5.55 -20.39
CA ASN A 154 7.92 6.70 -21.28
C ASN A 154 8.39 6.26 -22.68
#